data_8faf5c2b6cd729815a7862e6d5126cf8
#
_entry.id   8faf5c2b6cd729815a7862e6d5126cf8
#
_cell.length_a   1.000
_cell.length_b   1.000
_cell.length_c   1.000
_cell.angle_alpha   90.00
_cell.angle_beta   90.00
_cell.angle_gamma   90.00
#
_symmetry.space_group_name_H-M   'P 1'
#
loop_
_entity.id
_entity.type
_entity.pdbx_description
1 polymer ?
#
loop_
_entity_poly.entity_id
_entity_poly.type
_entity_poly.pdbx_seq_one_letter_code
_entity_poly.pdbx_strand_id
1 'polypeptide(L)'
;MRICVYCSSSDGLDSKYYEEGRAFGRELAKRGHSLVYGGYCKGIMAAVAEGVHENGGEITAVVPKVFDREGFTYEGCTRVIKTPDMNSRKKTMEAEAEAIAVLPGGIGTMDEFFEALVLKTIGEFDKPVGVLNTAGCYDLLEQFLDKSTEDRFLDREYRKCAKFYNDADVMLDHLEKESGLYDYPFIPLWDEASEILILGSFPSVKSRETGFFYGHPQNRFWKMLAGVFEDEVPLDIEQKKEFLHRHHIALWDVIASCEITGSSDSSIRNAVPTDLGIILDNAPIRRVYINGRTAEKYYRKYTAKTTDIPAQALPSTSPANAAWSLPRLIEAWSIIRQISPSSEEARF
;
A
#
# COMPACT_ATOMS: atom_id res chain seq x y z
N MET A 1 0.38 7.14 1.28
CA MET A 1 1.84 7.37 1.10
C MET A 1 2.18 8.84 1.20
N ARG A 2 3.41 9.14 1.60
CA ARG A 2 4.01 10.46 1.40
C ARG A 2 4.74 10.48 0.06
N ILE A 3 4.20 11.21 -0.93
CA ILE A 3 4.81 11.32 -2.26
C ILE A 3 5.59 12.62 -2.34
N CYS A 4 6.90 12.51 -2.57
CA CYS A 4 7.73 13.67 -2.84
C CYS A 4 7.59 14.11 -4.30
N VAL A 5 7.27 15.38 -4.53
CA VAL A 5 7.07 15.92 -5.86
C VAL A 5 8.18 16.92 -6.22
N TYR A 6 8.92 16.60 -7.27
CA TYR A 6 9.89 17.50 -7.91
C TYR A 6 9.25 18.12 -9.16
N CYS A 7 9.19 19.43 -9.22
CA CYS A 7 8.57 20.14 -10.36
C CYS A 7 9.03 21.60 -10.44
N SER A 8 8.61 22.29 -11.49
CA SER A 8 8.97 23.68 -11.73
C SER A 8 8.35 24.65 -10.71
N SER A 9 9.17 25.58 -10.26
CA SER A 9 8.76 26.77 -9.51
C SER A 9 8.59 28.01 -10.38
N SER A 10 8.79 27.90 -11.70
CA SER A 10 8.74 29.02 -12.64
C SER A 10 7.32 29.45 -12.95
N ASP A 11 7.11 30.78 -13.06
CA ASP A 11 5.87 31.37 -13.55
C ASP A 11 5.92 31.52 -15.08
N GLY A 12 4.75 31.77 -15.70
CA GLY A 12 4.62 32.04 -17.13
C GLY A 12 4.75 30.82 -18.04
N LEU A 13 4.53 29.64 -17.49
CA LEU A 13 4.43 28.38 -18.25
C LEU A 13 3.09 28.31 -19.00
N ASP A 14 2.99 27.43 -19.99
CA ASP A 14 1.72 27.11 -20.66
C ASP A 14 0.72 26.56 -19.62
N SER A 15 -0.55 26.93 -19.73
CA SER A 15 -1.63 26.58 -18.78
C SER A 15 -1.75 25.09 -18.55
N LYS A 16 -1.51 24.28 -19.58
CA LYS A 16 -1.56 22.81 -19.49
C LYS A 16 -0.71 22.21 -18.36
N TYR A 17 0.47 22.83 -18.09
CA TYR A 17 1.35 22.34 -17.02
C TYR A 17 0.81 22.62 -15.63
N TYR A 18 0.16 23.78 -15.44
CA TYR A 18 -0.51 24.09 -14.17
C TYR A 18 -1.76 23.23 -13.96
N GLU A 19 -2.56 23.04 -15.03
CA GLU A 19 -3.79 22.24 -15.00
C GLU A 19 -3.47 20.78 -14.63
N GLU A 20 -2.43 20.19 -15.23
CA GLU A 20 -2.01 18.84 -14.94
C GLU A 20 -1.37 18.73 -13.54
N GLY A 21 -0.56 19.72 -13.14
CA GLY A 21 -0.02 19.77 -11.77
C GLY A 21 -1.14 19.80 -10.71
N ARG A 22 -2.18 20.63 -10.92
CA ARG A 22 -3.34 20.68 -10.04
C ARG A 22 -4.15 19.38 -10.07
N ALA A 23 -4.33 18.79 -11.25
CA ALA A 23 -5.01 17.50 -11.41
C ALA A 23 -4.25 16.38 -10.69
N PHE A 24 -2.92 16.34 -10.81
CA PHE A 24 -2.06 15.41 -10.09
C PHE A 24 -2.22 15.58 -8.57
N GLY A 25 -2.15 16.80 -8.05
CA GLY A 25 -2.33 17.08 -6.62
C GLY A 25 -3.70 16.64 -6.09
N ARG A 26 -4.76 16.89 -6.88
CA ARG A 26 -6.13 16.43 -6.55
C ARG A 26 -6.22 14.92 -6.48
N GLU A 27 -5.65 14.22 -7.46
CA GLU A 27 -5.70 12.76 -7.50
C GLU A 27 -4.87 12.14 -6.37
N LEU A 28 -3.71 12.72 -6.06
CA LEU A 28 -2.89 12.35 -4.92
C LEU A 28 -3.69 12.40 -3.60
N ALA A 29 -4.41 13.50 -3.35
CA ALA A 29 -5.24 13.65 -2.15
C ALA A 29 -6.43 12.69 -2.11
N LYS A 30 -7.13 12.48 -3.25
CA LYS A 30 -8.26 11.53 -3.36
C LYS A 30 -7.86 10.10 -3.05
N ARG A 31 -6.64 9.71 -3.41
CA ARG A 31 -6.07 8.39 -3.09
C ARG A 31 -5.55 8.29 -1.64
N GLY A 32 -5.75 9.32 -0.81
CA GLY A 32 -5.29 9.34 0.57
C GLY A 32 -3.78 9.50 0.75
N HIS A 33 -3.09 10.03 -0.26
CA HIS A 33 -1.67 10.32 -0.17
C HIS A 33 -1.42 11.73 0.33
N SER A 34 -0.25 11.97 0.93
CA SER A 34 0.21 13.29 1.34
C SER A 34 1.37 13.78 0.47
N LEU A 35 1.44 15.09 0.28
CA LEU A 35 2.48 15.76 -0.52
C LEU A 35 3.70 16.09 0.35
N VAL A 36 4.89 15.76 -0.14
CA VAL A 36 6.17 16.33 0.31
C VAL A 36 6.76 17.13 -0.86
N TYR A 37 7.15 18.39 -0.65
CA TYR A 37 7.68 19.20 -1.75
C TYR A 37 8.51 20.39 -1.26
N GLY A 38 9.04 21.19 -2.18
CA GLY A 38 9.93 22.32 -1.92
C GLY A 38 9.30 23.56 -1.29
N GLY A 39 8.00 23.58 -1.08
CA GLY A 39 7.30 24.62 -0.33
C GLY A 39 6.96 25.90 -1.11
N TYR A 40 7.43 26.10 -2.34
CA TYR A 40 7.25 27.37 -3.03
C TYR A 40 5.80 27.56 -3.53
N CYS A 41 5.30 28.82 -3.37
CA CYS A 41 3.93 29.20 -3.65
C CYS A 41 3.68 29.63 -5.11
N LYS A 42 4.53 29.21 -6.06
CA LYS A 42 4.42 29.55 -7.49
C LYS A 42 4.72 28.36 -8.38
N GLY A 43 4.45 28.54 -9.69
CA GLY A 43 4.71 27.52 -10.69
C GLY A 43 3.87 26.26 -10.53
N ILE A 44 4.36 25.15 -11.05
CA ILE A 44 3.71 23.86 -10.90
C ILE A 44 3.73 23.42 -9.44
N MET A 45 4.72 23.84 -8.64
CA MET A 45 4.77 23.59 -7.19
C MET A 45 3.50 24.08 -6.49
N ALA A 46 3.08 25.32 -6.78
CA ALA A 46 1.84 25.87 -6.22
C ALA A 46 0.62 25.10 -6.73
N ALA A 47 0.55 24.80 -8.03
CA ALA A 47 -0.57 24.12 -8.63
C ALA A 47 -0.80 22.72 -8.01
N VAL A 48 0.26 21.95 -7.76
CA VAL A 48 0.18 20.66 -7.06
C VAL A 48 -0.32 20.85 -5.62
N ALA A 49 0.28 21.79 -4.87
CA ALA A 49 -0.11 22.07 -3.49
C ALA A 49 -1.58 22.52 -3.37
N GLU A 50 -2.05 23.38 -4.27
CA GLU A 50 -3.44 23.80 -4.36
C GLU A 50 -4.38 22.62 -4.64
N GLY A 51 -4.02 21.73 -5.58
CA GLY A 51 -4.79 20.53 -5.87
C GLY A 51 -4.93 19.60 -4.67
N VAL A 52 -3.87 19.44 -3.88
CA VAL A 52 -3.89 18.65 -2.63
C VAL A 52 -4.75 19.35 -1.57
N HIS A 53 -4.53 20.64 -1.33
CA HIS A 53 -5.22 21.43 -0.31
C HIS A 53 -6.73 21.48 -0.54
N GLU A 54 -7.18 21.76 -1.77
CA GLU A 54 -8.58 21.83 -2.17
C GLU A 54 -9.34 20.50 -1.97
N ASN A 55 -8.61 19.38 -1.88
CA ASN A 55 -9.18 18.04 -1.64
C ASN A 55 -8.83 17.48 -0.24
N GLY A 56 -8.43 18.35 0.69
CA GLY A 56 -8.25 18.00 2.11
C GLY A 56 -7.02 17.14 2.40
N GLY A 57 -6.07 17.04 1.47
CA GLY A 57 -4.83 16.28 1.64
C GLY A 57 -3.79 17.01 2.51
N GLU A 58 -2.88 16.26 3.11
CA GLU A 58 -1.80 16.81 3.93
C GLU A 58 -0.61 17.25 3.06
N ILE A 59 0.01 18.37 3.42
CA ILE A 59 1.12 18.98 2.69
C ILE A 59 2.28 19.26 3.64
N THR A 60 3.43 18.63 3.38
CA THR A 60 4.71 18.91 4.05
C THR A 60 5.61 19.69 3.11
N ALA A 61 5.92 20.94 3.46
CA ALA A 61 6.92 21.75 2.78
C ALA A 61 8.29 21.61 3.43
N VAL A 62 9.35 21.48 2.62
CA VAL A 62 10.75 21.46 3.10
C VAL A 62 11.47 22.67 2.54
N VAL A 63 11.74 23.65 3.41
CA VAL A 63 12.22 24.99 3.03
C VAL A 63 13.61 25.26 3.62
N PRO A 64 14.63 25.50 2.79
CA PRO A 64 15.96 25.84 3.29
C PRO A 64 16.01 27.30 3.74
N LYS A 65 16.90 27.59 4.68
CA LYS A 65 17.05 28.92 5.28
C LYS A 65 17.20 30.05 4.25
N VAL A 66 17.83 29.76 3.12
CA VAL A 66 18.04 30.76 2.04
C VAL A 66 16.72 31.23 1.40
N PHE A 67 15.67 30.42 1.49
CA PHE A 67 14.33 30.73 0.99
C PHE A 67 13.29 30.95 2.10
N ASP A 68 13.70 30.90 3.38
CA ASP A 68 12.81 31.13 4.52
C ASP A 68 12.52 32.64 4.66
N ARG A 69 11.59 33.13 3.87
CA ARG A 69 11.11 34.50 3.84
C ARG A 69 9.59 34.56 3.68
N GLU A 70 9.01 35.66 4.11
CA GLU A 70 7.57 35.91 3.97
C GLU A 70 7.12 35.81 2.50
N GLY A 71 5.96 35.17 2.28
CA GLY A 71 5.38 34.95 0.97
C GLY A 71 6.09 33.90 0.09
N PHE A 72 7.10 33.18 0.62
CA PHE A 72 7.74 32.10 -0.15
C PHE A 72 6.94 30.81 -0.07
N THR A 73 6.55 30.41 1.16
CA THR A 73 5.89 29.13 1.39
C THR A 73 4.39 29.24 1.15
N TYR A 74 3.81 28.23 0.52
CA TYR A 74 2.37 28.12 0.34
C TYR A 74 1.65 28.04 1.68
N GLU A 75 0.63 28.88 1.90
CA GLU A 75 -0.06 29.02 3.19
C GLU A 75 -0.87 27.80 3.61
N GLY A 76 -1.30 26.97 2.64
CA GLY A 76 -2.07 25.74 2.87
C GLY A 76 -1.24 24.53 3.35
N CYS A 77 0.07 24.71 3.67
CA CYS A 77 0.89 23.61 4.18
C CYS A 77 0.46 23.17 5.58
N THR A 78 0.28 21.86 5.76
CA THR A 78 -0.01 21.25 7.07
C THR A 78 1.21 21.24 7.97
N ARG A 79 2.41 21.08 7.37
CA ARG A 79 3.70 21.05 8.07
C ARG A 79 4.78 21.74 7.26
N VAL A 80 5.64 22.50 7.94
CA VAL A 80 6.82 23.13 7.31
C VAL A 80 8.08 22.69 8.05
N ILE A 81 9.00 22.07 7.33
CA ILE A 81 10.32 21.66 7.84
C ILE A 81 11.36 22.64 7.33
N LYS A 82 12.04 23.33 8.23
CA LYS A 82 13.12 24.24 7.90
C LYS A 82 14.47 23.52 7.92
N THR A 83 15.29 23.73 6.88
CA THR A 83 16.62 23.10 6.76
C THR A 83 17.71 24.17 6.64
N PRO A 84 18.96 23.89 7.06
CA PRO A 84 20.04 24.86 7.03
C PRO A 84 20.47 25.26 5.60
N ASP A 85 20.42 24.33 4.66
CA ASP A 85 20.91 24.48 3.29
C ASP A 85 20.17 23.59 2.28
N MET A 86 20.51 23.68 0.99
CA MET A 86 19.89 22.95 -0.09
C MET A 86 20.16 21.43 -0.04
N ASN A 87 21.35 21.01 0.43
CA ASN A 87 21.69 19.60 0.53
C ASN A 87 20.85 18.93 1.63
N SER A 88 20.75 19.60 2.78
CA SER A 88 19.89 19.14 3.89
C SER A 88 18.42 19.09 3.47
N ARG A 89 17.97 20.05 2.62
CA ARG A 89 16.61 20.07 2.07
C ARG A 89 16.34 18.81 1.25
N LYS A 90 17.18 18.50 0.26
CA LYS A 90 17.03 17.32 -0.61
C LYS A 90 16.99 16.03 0.21
N LYS A 91 17.97 15.85 1.12
CA LYS A 91 17.98 14.68 2.03
C LYS A 91 16.73 14.57 2.90
N THR A 92 16.20 15.70 3.38
CA THR A 92 14.98 15.72 4.19
C THR A 92 13.76 15.34 3.35
N MET A 93 13.65 15.86 2.12
CA MET A 93 12.57 15.51 1.18
C MET A 93 12.59 14.01 0.86
N GLU A 94 13.77 13.46 0.57
CA GLU A 94 13.97 12.04 0.32
C GLU A 94 13.64 11.18 1.55
N ALA A 95 14.05 11.59 2.74
CA ALA A 95 13.78 10.85 3.98
C ALA A 95 12.29 10.82 4.34
N GLU A 96 11.58 11.93 4.11
CA GLU A 96 10.13 12.05 4.37
C GLU A 96 9.29 11.27 3.32
N ALA A 97 9.81 11.07 2.11
CA ALA A 97 9.10 10.42 1.01
C ALA A 97 8.99 8.90 1.17
N GLU A 98 7.96 8.31 0.57
CA GLU A 98 7.78 6.87 0.32
C GLU A 98 7.81 6.56 -1.18
N ALA A 99 7.60 7.59 -2.01
CA ALA A 99 7.75 7.55 -3.45
C ALA A 99 8.16 8.93 -3.97
N ILE A 100 8.72 8.99 -5.17
CA ILE A 100 9.05 10.25 -5.86
C ILE A 100 8.27 10.34 -7.16
N ALA A 101 7.61 11.48 -7.36
CA ALA A 101 6.99 11.89 -8.61
C ALA A 101 7.71 13.11 -9.18
N VAL A 102 8.18 13.01 -10.41
CA VAL A 102 8.84 14.09 -11.15
C VAL A 102 7.86 14.61 -12.17
N LEU A 103 7.37 15.85 -11.98
CA LEU A 103 6.51 16.57 -12.90
C LEU A 103 7.36 17.54 -13.73
N PRO A 104 6.79 18.18 -14.78
CA PRO A 104 7.54 19.09 -15.63
C PRO A 104 8.35 20.12 -14.86
N GLY A 105 9.64 20.25 -15.20
CA GLY A 105 10.54 21.17 -14.51
C GLY A 105 11.86 21.37 -15.24
N GLY A 106 12.65 22.31 -14.73
CA GLY A 106 13.94 22.67 -15.28
C GLY A 106 15.12 22.05 -14.52
N ILE A 107 16.24 22.80 -14.47
CA ILE A 107 17.52 22.34 -13.91
C ILE A 107 17.39 21.87 -12.46
N GLY A 108 16.64 22.60 -11.61
CA GLY A 108 16.46 22.21 -10.21
C GLY A 108 15.71 20.88 -10.04
N THR A 109 14.67 20.67 -10.87
CA THR A 109 13.94 19.41 -10.90
C THR A 109 14.82 18.26 -11.40
N MET A 110 15.68 18.51 -12.38
CA MET A 110 16.64 17.53 -12.89
C MET A 110 17.76 17.22 -11.89
N ASP A 111 18.24 18.21 -11.13
CA ASP A 111 19.20 17.99 -10.04
C ASP A 111 18.64 17.02 -8.99
N GLU A 112 17.40 17.25 -8.54
CA GLU A 112 16.70 16.38 -7.59
C GLU A 112 16.42 14.98 -8.18
N PHE A 113 15.99 14.90 -9.43
CA PHE A 113 15.72 13.65 -10.13
C PHE A 113 16.98 12.79 -10.32
N PHE A 114 18.06 13.36 -10.81
CA PHE A 114 19.30 12.61 -11.04
C PHE A 114 19.96 12.20 -9.71
N GLU A 115 19.88 13.01 -8.66
CA GLU A 115 20.36 12.61 -7.34
C GLU A 115 19.58 11.38 -6.84
N ALA A 116 18.26 11.38 -6.91
CA ALA A 116 17.43 10.24 -6.54
C ALA A 116 17.77 8.98 -7.36
N LEU A 117 18.03 9.12 -8.67
CA LEU A 117 18.46 8.00 -9.51
C LEU A 117 19.83 7.46 -9.08
N VAL A 118 20.81 8.34 -8.82
CA VAL A 118 22.14 7.93 -8.36
C VAL A 118 22.04 7.20 -7.04
N LEU A 119 21.32 7.72 -6.05
CA LEU A 119 21.11 7.06 -4.77
C LEU A 119 20.46 5.68 -4.93
N LYS A 120 19.53 5.55 -5.87
CA LYS A 120 18.87 4.27 -6.18
C LYS A 120 19.87 3.27 -6.80
N THR A 121 20.76 3.72 -7.68
CA THR A 121 21.77 2.84 -8.33
C THR A 121 22.82 2.32 -7.35
N ILE A 122 23.15 3.07 -6.31
CA ILE A 122 24.11 2.64 -5.27
C ILE A 122 23.44 1.95 -4.07
N GLY A 123 22.11 1.77 -4.10
CA GLY A 123 21.37 1.07 -3.06
C GLY A 123 21.10 1.87 -1.77
N GLU A 124 21.35 3.19 -1.78
CA GLU A 124 21.03 4.08 -0.66
C GLU A 124 19.58 4.59 -0.68
N PHE A 125 18.87 4.34 -1.77
CA PHE A 125 17.47 4.72 -1.96
C PHE A 125 16.72 3.61 -2.71
N ASP A 126 15.70 3.02 -2.10
CA ASP A 126 14.95 1.89 -2.64
C ASP A 126 13.53 2.27 -3.12
N LYS A 127 13.13 3.54 -2.93
CA LYS A 127 11.76 4.01 -3.20
C LYS A 127 11.49 4.15 -4.69
N PRO A 128 10.23 3.97 -5.14
CA PRO A 128 9.88 4.11 -6.54
C PRO A 128 10.00 5.57 -7.02
N VAL A 129 10.40 5.72 -8.29
CA VAL A 129 10.52 7.01 -8.97
C VAL A 129 9.76 6.97 -10.29
N GLY A 130 8.78 7.85 -10.46
CA GLY A 130 8.00 8.02 -11.69
C GLY A 130 8.19 9.43 -12.27
N VAL A 131 8.28 9.52 -13.60
CA VAL A 131 8.40 10.79 -14.34
C VAL A 131 7.14 11.01 -15.17
N LEU A 132 6.40 12.08 -14.89
CA LEU A 132 5.22 12.47 -15.67
C LEU A 132 5.64 13.29 -16.87
N ASN A 133 5.54 12.72 -18.06
CA ASN A 133 5.96 13.30 -19.33
C ASN A 133 4.83 14.11 -19.99
N THR A 134 4.32 15.12 -19.28
CA THR A 134 3.25 15.99 -19.73
C THR A 134 3.57 16.60 -21.10
N ALA A 135 2.72 16.32 -22.09
CA ALA A 135 2.85 16.84 -23.44
C ALA A 135 4.25 16.63 -24.08
N GLY A 136 4.95 15.57 -23.71
CA GLY A 136 6.25 15.22 -24.28
C GLY A 136 7.41 16.09 -23.79
N CYS A 137 7.27 16.81 -22.68
CA CYS A 137 8.32 17.73 -22.18
C CYS A 137 9.63 17.02 -21.84
N TYR A 138 9.58 15.72 -21.58
CA TYR A 138 10.73 14.88 -21.23
C TYR A 138 11.11 13.85 -22.31
N ASP A 139 10.56 13.94 -23.54
CA ASP A 139 10.90 13.01 -24.62
C ASP A 139 12.42 12.94 -24.89
N LEU A 140 13.09 14.11 -24.91
CA LEU A 140 14.54 14.19 -25.12
C LEU A 140 15.34 13.63 -23.93
N LEU A 141 14.82 13.77 -22.71
CA LEU A 141 15.45 13.20 -21.51
C LEU A 141 15.37 11.66 -21.55
N GLU A 142 14.23 11.12 -21.92
CA GLU A 142 14.04 9.68 -22.07
C GLU A 142 14.96 9.12 -23.15
N GLN A 143 15.03 9.78 -24.33
CA GLN A 143 15.95 9.44 -25.40
C GLN A 143 17.42 9.51 -24.96
N PHE A 144 17.80 10.52 -24.17
CA PHE A 144 19.15 10.65 -23.63
C PHE A 144 19.52 9.45 -22.73
N LEU A 145 18.60 9.03 -21.84
CA LEU A 145 18.82 7.88 -20.96
C LEU A 145 18.90 6.58 -21.76
N ASP A 146 18.07 6.40 -22.78
CA ASP A 146 18.11 5.25 -23.68
C ASP A 146 19.43 5.19 -24.45
N LYS A 147 19.87 6.31 -25.02
CA LYS A 147 21.13 6.44 -25.72
C LYS A 147 22.33 6.17 -24.80
N SER A 148 22.28 6.68 -23.57
CA SER A 148 23.33 6.43 -22.57
C SER A 148 23.41 4.93 -22.21
N THR A 149 22.29 4.22 -22.26
CA THR A 149 22.24 2.78 -22.04
C THR A 149 22.80 2.00 -23.23
N GLU A 150 22.47 2.39 -24.46
CA GLU A 150 23.04 1.81 -25.69
C GLU A 150 24.56 1.97 -25.74
N ASP A 151 25.05 3.15 -25.40
CA ASP A 151 26.46 3.51 -25.38
C ASP A 151 27.21 2.98 -24.14
N ARG A 152 26.50 2.30 -23.22
CA ARG A 152 27.02 1.70 -21.98
C ARG A 152 27.55 2.69 -20.95
N PHE A 153 27.10 3.93 -20.97
CA PHE A 153 27.33 4.89 -19.88
C PHE A 153 26.37 4.65 -18.71
N LEU A 154 25.18 4.07 -18.99
CA LEU A 154 24.17 3.69 -18.00
C LEU A 154 23.89 2.20 -18.09
N ASP A 155 23.89 1.49 -16.96
CA ASP A 155 23.51 0.08 -16.92
C ASP A 155 22.02 -0.08 -17.20
N ARG A 156 21.64 -1.18 -17.88
CA ARG A 156 20.23 -1.49 -18.21
C ARG A 156 19.34 -1.64 -16.99
N GLU A 157 19.87 -2.18 -15.90
CA GLU A 157 19.10 -2.31 -14.66
C GLU A 157 18.82 -0.94 -14.04
N TYR A 158 19.77 -0.02 -14.11
CA TYR A 158 19.58 1.35 -13.62
C TYR A 158 18.66 2.19 -14.52
N ARG A 159 18.68 1.96 -15.85
CA ARG A 159 17.70 2.60 -16.76
C ARG A 159 16.25 2.29 -16.37
N LYS A 160 15.97 1.08 -15.87
CA LYS A 160 14.65 0.68 -15.39
C LYS A 160 14.16 1.47 -14.18
N CYS A 161 15.06 2.12 -13.44
CA CYS A 161 14.71 2.95 -12.28
C CYS A 161 14.02 4.27 -12.67
N ALA A 162 14.18 4.72 -13.91
CA ALA A 162 13.56 5.92 -14.46
C ALA A 162 12.43 5.51 -15.41
N LYS A 163 11.18 5.54 -14.93
CA LYS A 163 10.00 5.20 -15.73
C LYS A 163 9.22 6.46 -16.07
N PHE A 164 8.87 6.60 -17.36
CA PHE A 164 8.15 7.75 -17.90
C PHE A 164 6.69 7.39 -18.17
N TYR A 165 5.80 8.31 -17.87
CA TYR A 165 4.35 8.14 -17.96
C TYR A 165 3.72 9.37 -18.64
N ASN A 166 2.74 9.12 -19.51
CA ASN A 166 1.94 10.18 -20.14
C ASN A 166 0.60 10.39 -19.39
N ASP A 167 0.37 9.64 -18.32
CA ASP A 167 -0.86 9.65 -17.55
C ASP A 167 -0.53 9.60 -16.06
N ALA A 168 -1.11 10.51 -15.29
CA ALA A 168 -0.86 10.66 -13.85
C ALA A 168 -1.39 9.49 -13.04
N ASP A 169 -2.56 8.94 -13.42
CA ASP A 169 -3.17 7.81 -12.70
C ASP A 169 -2.33 6.55 -12.87
N VAL A 170 -1.88 6.28 -14.12
CA VAL A 170 -0.97 5.16 -14.41
C VAL A 170 0.35 5.28 -13.64
N MET A 171 0.88 6.51 -13.51
CA MET A 171 2.09 6.75 -12.73
C MET A 171 1.84 6.50 -11.24
N LEU A 172 0.75 6.99 -10.67
CA LEU A 172 0.40 6.78 -9.26
C LEU A 172 0.17 5.30 -8.97
N ASP A 173 -0.56 4.57 -9.82
CA ASP A 173 -0.75 3.11 -9.70
C ASP A 173 0.60 2.37 -9.64
N HIS A 174 1.56 2.82 -10.46
CA HIS A 174 2.90 2.24 -10.46
C HIS A 174 3.66 2.56 -9.17
N LEU A 175 3.64 3.83 -8.72
CA LEU A 175 4.31 4.25 -7.48
C LEU A 175 3.74 3.51 -6.27
N GLU A 176 2.42 3.33 -6.19
CA GLU A 176 1.74 2.54 -5.16
C GLU A 176 2.21 1.08 -5.18
N LYS A 177 2.24 0.47 -6.35
CA LYS A 177 2.65 -0.92 -6.53
C LYS A 177 4.11 -1.16 -6.17
N GLU A 178 5.02 -0.27 -6.58
CA GLU A 178 6.47 -0.40 -6.34
C GLU A 178 6.86 -0.01 -4.91
N SER A 179 6.14 0.93 -4.27
CA SER A 179 6.38 1.29 -2.86
C SER A 179 6.09 0.14 -1.90
N GLY A 180 5.39 -0.89 -2.37
CA GLY A 180 4.95 -1.99 -1.52
C GLY A 180 3.89 -1.57 -0.50
N LEU A 181 3.40 -0.34 -0.59
CA LEU A 181 2.28 0.14 0.20
C LEU A 181 1.01 -0.41 -0.46
N TYR A 182 0.52 -1.48 0.07
CA TYR A 182 -0.76 -2.02 -0.35
C TYR A 182 -1.82 -1.63 0.67
N ASP A 183 -2.79 -0.84 0.24
CA ASP A 183 -4.07 -0.79 0.93
C ASP A 183 -4.74 -2.16 0.82
N TYR A 184 -5.44 -2.53 1.86
CA TYR A 184 -6.10 -3.82 1.90
C TYR A 184 -7.19 -3.91 0.81
N PRO A 185 -7.06 -4.79 -0.20
CA PRO A 185 -7.91 -4.75 -1.38
C PRO A 185 -9.25 -5.47 -1.18
N PHE A 186 -9.52 -6.08 -0.01
CA PHE A 186 -10.69 -6.92 0.18
C PHE A 186 -11.64 -6.37 1.23
N ILE A 187 -12.92 -6.37 0.90
CA ILE A 187 -14.00 -6.20 1.87
C ILE A 187 -14.04 -7.45 2.76
N PRO A 188 -14.24 -7.32 4.09
CA PRO A 188 -14.40 -8.49 4.95
C PRO A 188 -15.58 -9.34 4.49
N LEU A 189 -15.43 -10.65 4.56
CA LEU A 189 -16.50 -11.59 4.26
C LEU A 189 -17.14 -11.98 5.59
N TRP A 190 -18.39 -11.67 5.76
CA TRP A 190 -19.18 -11.98 6.95
C TRP A 190 -20.67 -11.79 6.67
N ASP A 191 -21.52 -12.34 7.53
CA ASP A 191 -22.95 -12.08 7.62
C ASP A 191 -23.41 -12.04 9.07
N GLU A 192 -24.67 -11.73 9.29
CA GLU A 192 -25.27 -11.64 10.62
C GLU A 192 -25.33 -12.99 11.37
N ALA A 193 -25.09 -14.10 10.68
CA ALA A 193 -25.04 -15.45 11.25
C ALA A 193 -23.61 -15.95 11.49
N SER A 194 -22.59 -15.14 11.19
CA SER A 194 -21.19 -15.53 11.37
C SER A 194 -20.82 -15.65 12.84
N GLU A 195 -20.35 -16.82 13.26
CA GLU A 195 -19.98 -17.13 14.66
C GLU A 195 -18.47 -17.31 14.84
N ILE A 196 -17.75 -17.56 13.76
CA ILE A 196 -16.31 -17.82 13.73
C ILE A 196 -15.64 -16.73 12.86
N LEU A 197 -14.62 -16.06 13.38
CA LEU A 197 -13.78 -15.16 12.59
C LEU A 197 -12.41 -15.80 12.35
N ILE A 198 -12.04 -15.97 11.08
CA ILE A 198 -10.70 -16.42 10.70
C ILE A 198 -9.91 -15.23 10.18
N LEU A 199 -8.72 -15.00 10.75
CA LEU A 199 -7.85 -13.88 10.40
C LEU A 199 -6.55 -14.38 9.76
N GLY A 200 -6.24 -13.90 8.54
CA GLY A 200 -4.92 -14.00 7.94
C GLY A 200 -4.01 -12.85 8.37
N SER A 201 -2.80 -12.75 7.79
CA SER A 201 -1.87 -11.64 8.00
C SER A 201 -2.15 -10.48 7.08
N PHE A 202 -1.92 -10.70 5.79
CA PHE A 202 -2.13 -9.77 4.68
C PHE A 202 -2.22 -10.57 3.37
N PRO A 203 -2.97 -10.11 2.35
CA PRO A 203 -3.14 -10.85 1.11
C PRO A 203 -1.83 -11.06 0.34
N SER A 204 -1.57 -12.28 -0.11
CA SER A 204 -0.45 -12.57 -1.00
C SER A 204 -0.60 -11.88 -2.36
N VAL A 205 0.51 -11.74 -3.13
CA VAL A 205 0.47 -11.20 -4.51
C VAL A 205 -0.62 -11.90 -5.34
N LYS A 206 -0.67 -13.25 -5.29
CA LYS A 206 -1.69 -14.00 -6.02
C LYS A 206 -3.11 -13.75 -5.53
N SER A 207 -3.32 -13.54 -4.23
CA SER A 207 -4.63 -13.17 -3.70
C SER A 207 -5.06 -11.80 -4.21
N ARG A 208 -4.13 -10.83 -4.27
CA ARG A 208 -4.38 -9.49 -4.82
C ARG A 208 -4.69 -9.52 -6.32
N GLU A 209 -3.96 -10.34 -7.10
CA GLU A 209 -4.21 -10.54 -8.53
C GLU A 209 -5.56 -11.21 -8.82
N THR A 210 -5.98 -12.16 -7.98
CA THR A 210 -7.27 -12.88 -8.14
C THR A 210 -8.45 -12.15 -7.52
N GLY A 211 -8.20 -11.06 -6.76
CA GLY A 211 -9.23 -10.30 -6.07
C GLY A 211 -9.94 -11.05 -4.94
N PHE A 212 -9.32 -12.12 -4.39
CA PHE A 212 -9.97 -12.92 -3.37
C PHE A 212 -9.01 -13.60 -2.38
N PHE A 213 -9.50 -13.86 -1.16
CA PHE A 213 -8.74 -14.49 -0.08
C PHE A 213 -8.15 -15.85 -0.48
N TYR A 214 -6.88 -16.05 -0.07
CA TYR A 214 -6.14 -17.31 -0.30
C TYR A 214 -6.13 -17.76 -1.77
N GLY A 215 -6.03 -16.80 -2.72
CA GLY A 215 -6.08 -17.05 -4.16
C GLY A 215 -4.86 -17.76 -4.76
N HIS A 216 -3.78 -17.98 -4.01
CA HIS A 216 -2.62 -18.72 -4.52
C HIS A 216 -2.98 -20.19 -4.74
N PRO A 217 -2.75 -20.78 -5.95
CA PRO A 217 -3.17 -22.14 -6.28
C PRO A 217 -2.67 -23.23 -5.34
N GLN A 218 -1.48 -23.03 -4.78
CA GLN A 218 -0.88 -23.97 -3.82
C GLN A 218 -1.27 -23.68 -2.37
N ASN A 219 -2.06 -22.64 -2.08
CA ASN A 219 -2.54 -22.42 -0.72
C ASN A 219 -3.54 -23.52 -0.36
N ARG A 220 -3.41 -24.05 0.85
CA ARG A 220 -4.21 -25.19 1.31
C ARG A 220 -5.47 -24.77 2.07
N PHE A 221 -5.75 -23.48 2.22
CA PHE A 221 -6.83 -22.94 3.03
C PHE A 221 -8.20 -23.55 2.66
N TRP A 222 -8.61 -23.42 1.41
CA TRP A 222 -9.90 -23.92 0.96
C TRP A 222 -10.01 -25.44 1.02
N LYS A 223 -8.93 -26.16 0.69
CA LYS A 223 -8.87 -27.63 0.80
C LYS A 223 -8.89 -28.07 2.27
N MET A 224 -8.26 -27.32 3.14
CA MET A 224 -8.25 -27.58 4.57
C MET A 224 -9.63 -27.36 5.18
N LEU A 225 -10.29 -26.22 4.88
CA LEU A 225 -11.65 -25.96 5.37
C LEU A 225 -12.64 -27.02 4.87
N ALA A 226 -12.62 -27.37 3.60
CA ALA A 226 -13.46 -28.42 3.04
C ALA A 226 -13.24 -29.76 3.77
N GLY A 227 -11.99 -30.12 4.04
CA GLY A 227 -11.68 -31.33 4.82
C GLY A 227 -12.13 -31.26 6.28
N VAL A 228 -12.04 -30.09 6.92
CA VAL A 228 -12.53 -29.89 8.30
C VAL A 228 -14.03 -30.03 8.36
N PHE A 229 -14.78 -29.45 7.44
CA PHE A 229 -16.25 -29.48 7.45
C PHE A 229 -16.86 -30.69 6.71
N GLU A 230 -16.00 -31.55 6.13
CA GLU A 230 -16.43 -32.71 5.32
C GLU A 230 -17.34 -32.28 4.15
N ASP A 231 -16.99 -31.18 3.53
CA ASP A 231 -17.73 -30.55 2.43
C ASP A 231 -16.87 -30.49 1.15
N GLU A 232 -17.45 -30.11 0.02
CA GLU A 232 -16.76 -29.99 -1.24
C GLU A 232 -15.81 -28.79 -1.25
N VAL A 233 -14.68 -28.92 -1.97
CA VAL A 233 -13.72 -27.81 -2.13
C VAL A 233 -14.32 -26.76 -3.07
N PRO A 234 -14.56 -25.52 -2.63
CA PRO A 234 -15.13 -24.49 -3.48
C PRO A 234 -14.13 -24.07 -4.57
N LEU A 235 -14.59 -24.03 -5.83
CA LEU A 235 -13.75 -23.82 -6.99
C LEU A 235 -13.69 -22.34 -7.44
N ASP A 236 -14.79 -21.62 -7.30
CA ASP A 236 -14.89 -20.21 -7.68
C ASP A 236 -15.22 -19.29 -6.50
N ILE A 237 -15.30 -18.00 -6.75
CA ILE A 237 -15.51 -16.98 -5.71
C ILE A 237 -16.90 -17.13 -5.06
N GLU A 238 -17.94 -17.38 -5.84
CA GLU A 238 -19.29 -17.49 -5.31
C GLU A 238 -19.45 -18.74 -4.45
N GLN A 239 -18.92 -19.88 -4.89
CA GLN A 239 -18.88 -21.09 -4.07
C GLN A 239 -18.11 -20.89 -2.76
N LYS A 240 -17.02 -20.11 -2.76
CA LYS A 240 -16.27 -19.77 -1.56
C LYS A 240 -17.08 -18.93 -0.58
N LYS A 241 -17.83 -17.94 -1.08
CA LYS A 241 -18.74 -17.13 -0.24
C LYS A 241 -19.86 -17.99 0.34
N GLU A 242 -20.50 -18.82 -0.49
CA GLU A 242 -21.53 -19.75 -0.05
C GLU A 242 -21.03 -20.76 1.00
N PHE A 243 -19.80 -21.24 0.83
CA PHE A 243 -19.14 -22.12 1.79
C PHE A 243 -18.98 -21.43 3.15
N LEU A 244 -18.44 -20.20 3.18
CA LEU A 244 -18.27 -19.43 4.42
C LEU A 244 -19.60 -19.16 5.10
N HIS A 245 -20.62 -18.74 4.35
CA HIS A 245 -21.96 -18.49 4.84
C HIS A 245 -22.58 -19.77 5.46
N ARG A 246 -22.52 -20.90 4.75
CA ARG A 246 -23.05 -22.20 5.22
C ARG A 246 -22.45 -22.67 6.53
N HIS A 247 -21.16 -22.34 6.74
CA HIS A 247 -20.43 -22.75 7.93
C HIS A 247 -20.28 -21.62 8.97
N HIS A 248 -21.01 -20.52 8.83
CA HIS A 248 -21.02 -19.37 9.76
C HIS A 248 -19.63 -18.79 10.02
N ILE A 249 -18.80 -18.68 8.95
CA ILE A 249 -17.42 -18.20 9.01
C ILE A 249 -17.30 -16.81 8.43
N ALA A 250 -16.85 -15.87 9.25
CA ALA A 250 -16.32 -14.60 8.79
C ALA A 250 -14.81 -14.73 8.45
N LEU A 251 -14.36 -14.02 7.43
CA LEU A 251 -12.99 -14.09 6.95
C LEU A 251 -12.43 -12.70 6.68
N TRP A 252 -11.26 -12.40 7.26
CA TRP A 252 -10.52 -11.18 7.01
C TRP A 252 -9.02 -11.35 7.31
N ASP A 253 -8.27 -10.24 7.36
CA ASP A 253 -6.86 -10.21 7.74
C ASP A 253 -6.62 -9.16 8.85
N VAL A 254 -5.55 -9.31 9.62
CA VAL A 254 -5.23 -8.42 10.75
C VAL A 254 -4.60 -7.10 10.34
N ILE A 255 -4.12 -6.99 9.09
CA ILE A 255 -3.42 -5.81 8.57
C ILE A 255 -4.25 -5.18 7.47
N ALA A 256 -4.61 -3.91 7.63
CA ALA A 256 -5.33 -3.10 6.64
C ALA A 256 -4.40 -2.51 5.58
N SER A 257 -3.20 -2.07 5.96
CA SER A 257 -2.17 -1.64 5.02
C SER A 257 -0.78 -1.92 5.57
N CYS A 258 0.18 -2.17 4.71
CA CYS A 258 1.57 -2.35 5.09
C CYS A 258 2.51 -2.21 3.90
N GLU A 259 3.77 -1.97 4.19
CA GLU A 259 4.86 -2.18 3.25
C GLU A 259 5.23 -3.66 3.24
N ILE A 260 5.23 -4.28 2.07
CA ILE A 260 5.56 -5.70 1.91
C ILE A 260 6.28 -5.95 0.57
N THR A 261 7.34 -6.74 0.59
CA THR A 261 8.03 -7.18 -0.61
C THR A 261 7.48 -8.52 -1.08
N GLY A 262 6.81 -8.53 -2.22
CA GLY A 262 6.17 -9.73 -2.78
C GLY A 262 5.09 -10.31 -1.88
N SER A 263 5.25 -11.56 -1.45
CA SER A 263 4.38 -12.28 -0.49
C SER A 263 5.12 -12.70 0.78
N SER A 264 6.27 -12.06 1.07
CA SER A 264 7.09 -12.43 2.22
C SER A 264 6.60 -11.76 3.50
N ASP A 265 5.90 -12.48 4.34
CA ASP A 265 5.43 -12.04 5.65
C ASP A 265 6.54 -11.43 6.54
N SER A 266 7.79 -11.87 6.37
CA SER A 266 8.95 -11.33 7.11
C SER A 266 9.35 -9.93 6.68
N SER A 267 8.93 -9.49 5.49
CA SER A 267 9.19 -8.15 4.95
C SER A 267 8.14 -7.11 5.37
N ILE A 268 7.06 -7.49 6.05
CA ILE A 268 6.01 -6.58 6.48
C ILE A 268 6.57 -5.52 7.44
N ARG A 269 6.40 -4.25 7.04
CA ARG A 269 6.75 -3.04 7.82
C ARG A 269 5.59 -2.06 7.83
N ASN A 270 5.62 -1.09 8.73
CA ASN A 270 4.63 -0.01 8.84
C ASN A 270 3.17 -0.49 8.77
N ALA A 271 2.90 -1.66 9.37
CA ALA A 271 1.58 -2.28 9.34
C ALA A 271 0.55 -1.45 10.12
N VAL A 272 -0.54 -1.11 9.45
CA VAL A 272 -1.75 -0.51 10.03
C VAL A 272 -2.76 -1.63 10.28
N PRO A 273 -3.33 -1.74 11.48
CA PRO A 273 -4.30 -2.79 11.78
C PRO A 273 -5.64 -2.56 11.10
N THR A 274 -6.34 -3.65 10.83
CA THR A 274 -7.73 -3.65 10.37
C THR A 274 -8.66 -3.31 11.54
N ASP A 275 -9.72 -2.55 11.27
CA ASP A 275 -10.79 -2.28 12.23
C ASP A 275 -11.76 -3.47 12.27
N LEU A 276 -11.54 -4.38 13.20
CA LEU A 276 -12.41 -5.55 13.36
C LEU A 276 -13.82 -5.21 13.89
N GLY A 277 -14.06 -3.99 14.37
CA GLY A 277 -15.39 -3.53 14.81
C GLY A 277 -16.45 -3.71 13.73
N ILE A 278 -16.08 -3.55 12.45
CA ILE A 278 -16.97 -3.79 11.31
C ILE A 278 -17.65 -5.17 11.34
N ILE A 279 -16.95 -6.20 11.83
CA ILE A 279 -17.50 -7.56 11.97
C ILE A 279 -18.02 -7.78 13.40
N LEU A 280 -17.23 -7.45 14.41
CA LEU A 280 -17.49 -7.82 15.80
C LEU A 280 -18.74 -7.12 16.38
N ASP A 281 -19.08 -5.93 15.88
CA ASP A 281 -20.26 -5.19 16.31
C ASP A 281 -21.55 -5.61 15.56
N ASN A 282 -21.41 -6.41 14.48
CA ASN A 282 -22.51 -6.74 13.59
C ASN A 282 -22.76 -8.25 13.40
N ALA A 283 -21.88 -9.12 13.94
CA ALA A 283 -22.03 -10.57 13.89
C ALA A 283 -21.74 -11.18 15.26
N PRO A 284 -22.43 -12.27 15.63
CA PRO A 284 -22.28 -12.94 16.93
C PRO A 284 -21.00 -13.80 17.02
N ILE A 285 -19.85 -13.19 16.75
CA ILE A 285 -18.57 -13.89 16.75
C ILE A 285 -18.23 -14.42 18.16
N ARG A 286 -18.08 -15.72 18.28
CA ARG A 286 -17.76 -16.40 19.55
C ARG A 286 -16.29 -16.78 19.68
N ARG A 287 -15.58 -16.91 18.56
CA ARG A 287 -14.16 -17.32 18.51
C ARG A 287 -13.44 -16.65 17.35
N VAL A 288 -12.19 -16.30 17.61
CA VAL A 288 -11.26 -15.81 16.59
C VAL A 288 -10.17 -16.86 16.36
N TYR A 289 -9.99 -17.28 15.12
CA TYR A 289 -8.89 -18.17 14.73
C TYR A 289 -7.90 -17.44 13.85
N ILE A 290 -6.62 -17.59 14.13
CA ILE A 290 -5.56 -16.83 13.49
C ILE A 290 -4.70 -17.76 12.66
N ASN A 291 -4.64 -17.53 11.36
CA ASN A 291 -3.94 -18.38 10.39
C ASN A 291 -2.43 -18.09 10.34
N GLY A 292 -1.68 -18.68 11.25
CA GLY A 292 -0.23 -18.64 11.28
C GLY A 292 0.39 -17.58 12.21
N ARG A 293 1.70 -17.72 12.43
CA ARG A 293 2.46 -16.93 13.41
C ARG A 293 2.55 -15.44 13.08
N THR A 294 2.61 -15.07 11.80
CA THR A 294 2.67 -13.66 11.39
C THR A 294 1.37 -12.96 11.73
N ALA A 295 0.24 -13.54 11.37
CA ALA A 295 -1.07 -13.02 11.74
C ALA A 295 -1.21 -12.92 13.28
N GLU A 296 -0.77 -13.93 14.02
CA GLU A 296 -0.76 -13.92 15.49
C GLU A 296 0.06 -12.77 16.08
N LYS A 297 1.26 -12.52 15.54
CA LYS A 297 2.15 -11.42 15.98
C LYS A 297 1.44 -10.06 15.87
N TYR A 298 0.80 -9.80 14.73
CA TYR A 298 0.13 -8.53 14.48
C TYR A 298 -1.20 -8.42 15.23
N TYR A 299 -1.97 -9.51 15.35
CA TYR A 299 -3.15 -9.58 16.18
C TYR A 299 -2.83 -9.23 17.65
N ARG A 300 -1.83 -9.87 18.24
CA ARG A 300 -1.39 -9.60 19.62
C ARG A 300 -0.91 -8.15 19.81
N LYS A 301 -0.26 -7.59 18.79
CA LYS A 301 0.29 -6.22 18.87
C LYS A 301 -0.82 -5.16 18.84
N TYR A 302 -1.82 -5.34 18.02
CA TYR A 302 -2.78 -4.28 17.70
C TYR A 302 -4.20 -4.55 18.19
N THR A 303 -4.67 -5.80 18.10
CA THR A 303 -6.09 -6.14 18.21
C THR A 303 -6.44 -6.89 19.50
N ALA A 304 -5.53 -7.65 20.06
CA ALA A 304 -5.82 -8.50 21.24
C ALA A 304 -6.33 -7.73 22.49
N LYS A 305 -6.17 -6.40 22.50
CA LYS A 305 -6.63 -5.55 23.60
C LYS A 305 -7.96 -4.83 23.31
N THR A 306 -8.48 -4.95 22.09
CA THR A 306 -9.71 -4.28 21.65
C THR A 306 -10.93 -5.19 21.67
N THR A 307 -10.75 -6.48 22.00
CA THR A 307 -11.84 -7.45 22.08
C THR A 307 -11.60 -8.46 23.18
N ASP A 308 -12.67 -8.86 23.87
CA ASP A 308 -12.67 -9.93 24.89
C ASP A 308 -12.93 -11.32 24.28
N ILE A 309 -13.10 -11.43 22.95
CA ILE A 309 -13.39 -12.70 22.28
C ILE A 309 -12.14 -13.57 22.28
N PRO A 310 -12.25 -14.83 22.75
CA PRO A 310 -11.12 -15.75 22.79
C PRO A 310 -10.52 -15.99 21.41
N ALA A 311 -9.20 -15.79 21.26
CA ALA A 311 -8.48 -15.97 20.02
C ALA A 311 -7.45 -17.09 20.13
N GLN A 312 -7.37 -17.96 19.09
CA GLN A 312 -6.42 -19.06 19.01
C GLN A 312 -5.67 -19.06 17.70
N ALA A 313 -4.32 -19.10 17.78
CA ALA A 313 -3.48 -19.26 16.60
C ALA A 313 -3.41 -20.72 16.17
N LEU A 314 -3.61 -20.97 14.88
CA LEU A 314 -3.53 -22.26 14.23
C LEU A 314 -2.42 -22.29 13.17
N PRO A 315 -1.94 -23.48 12.77
CA PRO A 315 -0.87 -23.61 11.80
C PRO A 315 -1.24 -22.96 10.45
N SER A 316 -0.30 -22.19 9.86
CA SER A 316 -0.52 -21.50 8.60
C SER A 316 -0.77 -22.48 7.45
N THR A 317 -1.79 -22.14 6.64
CA THR A 317 -2.15 -22.86 5.41
C THR A 317 -1.27 -22.50 4.21
N SER A 318 -0.38 -21.51 4.35
CA SER A 318 0.53 -21.03 3.29
C SER A 318 1.41 -22.17 2.76
N PRO A 319 1.70 -22.19 1.44
CA PRO A 319 2.67 -23.13 0.86
C PRO A 319 4.05 -23.06 1.52
N ALA A 320 4.46 -21.87 2.00
CA ALA A 320 5.72 -21.68 2.71
C ALA A 320 5.83 -22.49 4.02
N ASN A 321 4.70 -22.91 4.59
CA ASN A 321 4.67 -23.76 5.78
C ASN A 321 4.79 -25.26 5.41
N ALA A 322 5.93 -25.65 4.86
CA ALA A 322 6.17 -27.01 4.36
C ALA A 322 6.11 -28.11 5.44
N ALA A 323 6.30 -27.77 6.71
CA ALA A 323 6.27 -28.72 7.83
C ALA A 323 4.86 -29.31 8.10
N TRP A 324 3.81 -28.69 7.56
CA TRP A 324 2.43 -29.09 7.77
C TRP A 324 1.82 -29.66 6.47
N SER A 325 1.58 -30.97 6.44
CA SER A 325 0.81 -31.60 5.36
C SER A 325 -0.67 -31.26 5.45
N LEU A 326 -1.43 -31.43 4.35
CA LEU A 326 -2.87 -31.17 4.37
C LEU A 326 -3.63 -31.98 5.43
N PRO A 327 -3.41 -33.30 5.63
CA PRO A 327 -4.06 -34.05 6.70
C PRO A 327 -3.78 -33.49 8.11
N ARG A 328 -2.52 -33.11 8.38
CA ARG A 328 -2.17 -32.49 9.67
C ARG A 328 -2.81 -31.12 9.88
N LEU A 329 -2.98 -30.35 8.80
CA LEU A 329 -3.72 -29.07 8.86
C LEU A 329 -5.18 -29.32 9.18
N ILE A 330 -5.84 -30.27 8.52
CA ILE A 330 -7.25 -30.64 8.77
C ILE A 330 -7.42 -31.06 10.24
N GLU A 331 -6.55 -31.91 10.76
CA GLU A 331 -6.57 -32.34 12.17
C GLU A 331 -6.43 -31.14 13.12
N ALA A 332 -5.44 -30.26 12.91
CA ALA A 332 -5.21 -29.11 13.79
C ALA A 332 -6.34 -28.05 13.71
N TRP A 333 -6.96 -27.89 12.55
CA TRP A 333 -8.06 -26.95 12.34
C TRP A 333 -9.44 -27.53 12.68
N SER A 334 -9.58 -28.84 12.95
CA SER A 334 -10.86 -29.48 13.31
C SER A 334 -11.51 -28.89 14.55
N ILE A 335 -10.75 -28.20 15.39
CA ILE A 335 -11.25 -27.48 16.57
C ILE A 335 -12.31 -26.42 16.21
N ILE A 336 -12.31 -25.88 14.99
CA ILE A 336 -13.28 -24.87 14.56
C ILE A 336 -14.70 -25.46 14.44
N ARG A 337 -14.87 -26.77 14.24
CA ARG A 337 -16.18 -27.45 14.22
C ARG A 337 -16.85 -27.53 15.59
N GLN A 338 -16.11 -27.38 16.67
CA GLN A 338 -16.63 -27.59 18.05
C GLN A 338 -17.51 -26.39 18.51
N ILE A 339 -17.75 -25.41 17.66
CA ILE A 339 -18.63 -24.27 17.93
C ILE A 339 -19.99 -24.46 17.26
N SER A 340 -20.43 -25.70 17.04
CA SER A 340 -21.84 -25.98 16.68
C SER A 340 -22.77 -25.58 17.83
N PRO A 341 -23.98 -25.07 17.52
CA PRO A 341 -24.91 -24.59 18.54
C PRO A 341 -25.09 -25.65 19.61
N SER A 342 -25.00 -25.21 20.85
CA SER A 342 -25.28 -26.03 22.02
C SER A 342 -26.61 -26.74 21.82
N SER A 343 -26.58 -28.07 21.93
CA SER A 343 -27.72 -28.98 22.00
C SER A 343 -28.63 -28.73 23.24
N GLU A 344 -28.94 -27.47 23.54
CA GLU A 344 -29.80 -27.07 24.67
C GLU A 344 -31.12 -26.43 24.29
N GLU A 345 -31.45 -26.24 22.99
CA GLU A 345 -32.80 -25.82 22.57
C GLU A 345 -33.65 -26.92 21.90
N ALA A 346 -33.30 -28.18 22.07
CA ALA A 346 -34.13 -29.30 21.63
C ALA A 346 -34.82 -30.01 22.82
N ARG A 347 -35.26 -29.23 23.81
CA ARG A 347 -36.21 -29.69 24.84
C ARG A 347 -37.06 -28.49 25.30
N PHE A 348 -38.10 -28.24 24.55
CA PHE A 348 -39.43 -27.89 25.09
C PHE A 348 -40.42 -27.81 23.92
#